data_ababb7ad00a28ae72b81cd5b12bd319a
#
_entry.id   ababb7ad00a28ae72b81cd5b12bd319a
#
_cell.length_a   1.000
_cell.length_b   1.000
_cell.length_c   1.000
_cell.angle_alpha   90.00
_cell.angle_beta   90.00
_cell.angle_gamma   90.00
#
_symmetry.space_group_name_H-M   'P 1'
#
loop_
_entity.id
_entity.type
_entity.pdbx_description
1 polymer ?
#
loop_
_entity_poly.entity_id
_entity_poly.type
_entity_poly.pdbx_seq_one_letter_code
_entity_poly.pdbx_strand_id
1 'polypeptide(L)'
;MLKTDTKSTGIAKSYKYESFLVVCAMLWGLQFSMLKFVSDYFDEVSLLFIKFLLSAIILAAMGYKKIPQNKKVVFHSVMLGILVAVHTYFQTVGLKNTNPANSSFIITTNVIYVPIIEYFIFKRKPGKNVVVGLTFITAGFFLISGIIGLNPLSFNLVLGKGDLLSLICAILTAFYMVYFNYLSSKYDEDAVNIIHIIAAAATMFIVWIFTMMYKGCKMEFSNIPAVIGLLYCGLLSGGVASLLLARGTAHVEASKTAILCGLEPVFATLFAAILTIFIPSLDGKLTVSTVVGGALIFYGAIKSSLKKQNSKI
;
A
#
# COMPACT_ATOMS: atom_id res chain seq x y z
N MET A 1 -26.20 13.59 35.50
CA MET A 1 -26.49 12.43 34.63
C MET A 1 -26.11 12.85 33.19
N LEU A 2 -25.44 12.00 32.40
CA LEU A 2 -25.03 12.20 30.99
C LEU A 2 -23.77 13.04 30.74
N LYS A 3 -22.59 12.43 31.01
CA LYS A 3 -21.29 12.79 30.38
C LYS A 3 -20.47 11.56 29.94
N THR A 4 -21.09 10.40 29.82
CA THR A 4 -20.42 9.14 29.49
C THR A 4 -20.43 8.78 27.99
N ASP A 5 -21.32 9.37 27.17
CA ASP A 5 -21.50 8.94 25.77
C ASP A 5 -20.53 9.56 24.75
N THR A 6 -19.96 10.73 25.03
CA THR A 6 -19.06 11.41 24.08
C THR A 6 -17.68 10.79 23.97
N LYS A 7 -17.21 10.06 25.00
CA LYS A 7 -15.92 9.34 24.95
C LYS A 7 -16.00 8.01 24.20
N SER A 8 -17.10 7.27 24.37
CA SER A 8 -17.30 5.98 23.68
C SER A 8 -17.49 6.15 22.17
N THR A 9 -18.24 7.17 21.76
CA THR A 9 -18.43 7.50 20.33
C THR A 9 -17.12 7.95 19.63
N GLY A 10 -16.25 8.68 20.32
CA GLY A 10 -14.95 9.10 19.81
C GLY A 10 -13.96 7.94 19.65
N ILE A 11 -14.00 6.96 20.55
CA ILE A 11 -13.15 5.76 20.50
C ILE A 11 -13.63 4.81 19.39
N ALA A 12 -14.93 4.52 19.32
CA ALA A 12 -15.53 3.69 18.28
C ALA A 12 -15.28 4.27 16.87
N LYS A 13 -15.37 5.60 16.74
CA LYS A 13 -15.07 6.30 15.46
C LYS A 13 -13.61 6.16 15.04
N SER A 14 -12.65 6.15 15.98
CA SER A 14 -11.23 5.95 15.69
C SER A 14 -10.96 4.55 15.17
N TYR A 15 -11.48 3.50 15.80
CA TYR A 15 -11.27 2.12 15.37
C TYR A 15 -11.88 1.83 13.99
N LYS A 16 -12.99 2.48 13.62
CA LYS A 16 -13.58 2.38 12.29
C LYS A 16 -12.58 2.75 11.18
N TYR A 17 -11.87 3.87 11.33
CA TYR A 17 -10.91 4.31 10.31
C TYR A 17 -9.63 3.47 10.30
N GLU A 18 -9.22 2.97 11.45
CA GLU A 18 -8.12 2.02 11.56
C GLU A 18 -8.45 0.68 10.89
N SER A 19 -9.68 0.17 11.04
CA SER A 19 -10.11 -1.05 10.35
C SER A 19 -10.15 -0.89 8.83
N PHE A 20 -10.45 0.30 8.31
CA PHE A 20 -10.35 0.58 6.87
C PHE A 20 -8.92 0.36 6.35
N LEU A 21 -7.92 0.81 7.11
CA LEU A 21 -6.51 0.64 6.76
C LEU A 21 -6.06 -0.82 6.82
N VAL A 22 -6.56 -1.59 7.78
CA VAL A 22 -6.29 -3.03 7.86
C VAL A 22 -6.91 -3.78 6.67
N VAL A 23 -8.16 -3.47 6.30
CA VAL A 23 -8.80 -4.06 5.11
C VAL A 23 -8.06 -3.64 3.84
N CYS A 24 -7.59 -2.40 3.76
CA CYS A 24 -6.75 -1.92 2.66
C CYS A 24 -5.46 -2.75 2.55
N ALA A 25 -4.76 -2.98 3.67
CA ALA A 25 -3.57 -3.82 3.73
C ALA A 25 -3.84 -5.28 3.28
N MET A 26 -4.99 -5.83 3.64
CA MET A 26 -5.41 -7.16 3.20
C MET A 26 -5.62 -7.21 1.67
N LEU A 27 -6.31 -6.22 1.11
CA LEU A 27 -6.54 -6.14 -0.33
C LEU A 27 -5.22 -5.94 -1.10
N TRP A 28 -4.30 -5.13 -0.58
CA TRP A 28 -2.99 -4.94 -1.18
C TRP A 28 -2.08 -6.17 -1.03
N GLY A 29 -2.17 -6.88 0.09
CA GLY A 29 -1.43 -8.14 0.26
C GLY A 29 -1.77 -9.17 -0.82
N LEU A 30 -3.06 -9.38 -1.11
CA LEU A 30 -3.47 -10.26 -2.20
C LEU A 30 -3.03 -9.72 -3.58
N GLN A 31 -2.99 -8.40 -3.76
CA GLN A 31 -2.55 -7.77 -5.01
C GLN A 31 -1.15 -8.22 -5.45
N PHE A 32 -0.20 -8.44 -4.52
CA PHE A 32 1.15 -8.86 -4.90
C PHE A 32 1.15 -10.17 -5.69
N SER A 33 0.42 -11.17 -5.21
CA SER A 33 0.28 -12.44 -5.92
C SER A 33 -0.47 -12.27 -7.24
N MET A 34 -1.54 -11.47 -7.27
CA MET A 34 -2.29 -11.21 -8.50
C MET A 34 -1.46 -10.47 -9.54
N LEU A 35 -0.74 -9.40 -9.14
CA LEU A 35 0.13 -8.66 -10.05
C LEU A 35 1.25 -9.54 -10.63
N LYS A 36 1.86 -10.40 -9.79
CA LYS A 36 2.88 -11.34 -10.25
C LYS A 36 2.33 -12.27 -11.33
N PHE A 37 1.19 -12.89 -11.07
CA PHE A 37 0.53 -13.79 -12.01
C PHE A 37 0.11 -13.07 -13.30
N VAL A 38 -0.51 -11.89 -13.20
CA VAL A 38 -0.99 -11.11 -14.36
C VAL A 38 0.19 -10.62 -15.21
N SER A 39 1.36 -10.34 -14.60
CA SER A 39 2.55 -9.85 -15.31
C SER A 39 3.14 -10.87 -16.32
N ASP A 40 2.72 -12.12 -16.28
CA ASP A 40 3.10 -13.12 -17.31
C ASP A 40 2.30 -12.93 -18.62
N TYR A 41 1.10 -12.33 -18.54
CA TYR A 41 0.16 -12.16 -19.64
C TYR A 41 0.07 -10.73 -20.17
N PHE A 42 0.41 -9.75 -19.33
CA PHE A 42 0.39 -8.33 -19.68
C PHE A 42 1.76 -7.71 -19.40
N ASP A 43 2.23 -6.82 -20.27
CA ASP A 43 3.38 -5.99 -19.93
C ASP A 43 3.04 -5.00 -18.79
N GLU A 44 4.06 -4.50 -18.11
CA GLU A 44 3.91 -3.70 -16.90
C GLU A 44 3.11 -2.40 -17.15
N VAL A 45 3.30 -1.80 -18.31
CA VAL A 45 2.66 -0.52 -18.65
C VAL A 45 1.19 -0.73 -18.98
N SER A 46 0.87 -1.76 -19.80
CA SER A 46 -0.51 -2.13 -20.13
C SER A 46 -1.30 -2.55 -18.89
N LEU A 47 -0.67 -3.37 -18.03
CA LEU A 47 -1.27 -3.80 -16.76
C LEU A 47 -1.63 -2.60 -15.89
N LEU A 48 -0.70 -1.66 -15.70
CA LEU A 48 -0.93 -0.48 -14.85
C LEU A 48 -1.93 0.49 -15.47
N PHE A 49 -1.89 0.68 -16.79
CA PHE A 49 -2.88 1.51 -17.47
C PHE A 49 -4.30 0.97 -17.22
N ILE A 50 -4.53 -0.33 -17.48
CA ILE A 50 -5.84 -0.96 -17.29
C ILE A 50 -6.23 -0.93 -15.81
N LYS A 51 -5.32 -1.24 -14.89
CA LYS A 51 -5.54 -1.17 -13.45
C LYS A 51 -6.06 0.21 -13.03
N PHE A 52 -5.33 1.29 -13.36
CA PHE A 52 -5.73 2.65 -12.98
C PHE A 52 -6.98 3.12 -13.71
N LEU A 53 -7.19 2.71 -14.96
CA LEU A 53 -8.41 3.01 -15.71
C LEU A 53 -9.65 2.41 -15.01
N LEU A 54 -9.61 1.13 -14.66
CA LEU A 54 -10.69 0.47 -13.93
C LEU A 54 -10.92 1.12 -12.56
N SER A 55 -9.84 1.47 -11.84
CA SER A 55 -9.94 2.19 -10.58
C SER A 55 -10.58 3.56 -10.74
N ALA A 56 -10.20 4.31 -11.77
CA ALA A 56 -10.76 5.63 -12.06
C ALA A 56 -12.26 5.54 -12.41
N ILE A 57 -12.66 4.55 -13.21
CA ILE A 57 -14.06 4.34 -13.61
C ILE A 57 -14.93 4.08 -12.37
N ILE A 58 -14.55 3.13 -11.50
CA ILE A 58 -15.36 2.81 -10.32
C ILE A 58 -15.42 3.97 -9.33
N LEU A 59 -14.30 4.67 -9.10
CA LEU A 59 -14.26 5.82 -8.18
C LEU A 59 -15.03 7.03 -8.74
N ALA A 60 -14.92 7.30 -10.04
CA ALA A 60 -15.68 8.36 -10.69
C ALA A 60 -17.19 8.08 -10.63
N ALA A 61 -17.61 6.84 -10.87
CA ALA A 61 -19.02 6.43 -10.75
C ALA A 61 -19.58 6.64 -9.33
N MET A 62 -18.73 6.42 -8.30
CA MET A 62 -19.12 6.58 -6.89
C MET A 62 -19.11 8.03 -6.40
N GLY A 63 -18.35 8.92 -7.01
CA GLY A 63 -18.08 10.24 -6.42
C GLY A 63 -17.91 11.41 -7.40
N TYR A 64 -18.37 11.33 -8.66
CA TYR A 64 -18.17 12.40 -9.66
C TYR A 64 -18.69 13.78 -9.21
N LYS A 65 -19.70 13.83 -8.34
CA LYS A 65 -20.25 15.07 -7.78
C LYS A 65 -19.34 15.78 -6.76
N LYS A 66 -18.28 15.13 -6.32
CA LYS A 66 -17.36 15.64 -5.27
C LYS A 66 -16.12 16.33 -5.82
N ILE A 67 -15.98 16.47 -7.15
CA ILE A 67 -14.78 17.09 -7.74
C ILE A 67 -14.75 18.58 -7.35
N PRO A 68 -13.71 19.05 -6.61
CA PRO A 68 -13.65 20.41 -6.13
C PRO A 68 -13.29 21.38 -7.27
N GLN A 69 -13.87 22.58 -7.23
CA GLN A 69 -13.53 23.66 -8.17
C GLN A 69 -12.21 24.38 -7.80
N ASN A 70 -11.63 24.08 -6.64
CA ASN A 70 -10.40 24.70 -6.18
C ASN A 70 -9.19 24.17 -6.96
N LYS A 71 -8.63 25.02 -7.83
CA LYS A 71 -7.48 24.71 -8.69
C LYS A 71 -6.25 24.20 -7.92
N LYS A 72 -6.01 24.69 -6.68
CA LYS A 72 -4.89 24.21 -5.85
C LYS A 72 -5.07 22.75 -5.45
N VAL A 73 -6.29 22.36 -5.02
CA VAL A 73 -6.58 20.94 -4.67
C VAL A 73 -6.40 20.05 -5.87
N VAL A 74 -6.94 20.45 -7.02
CA VAL A 74 -6.79 19.71 -8.29
C VAL A 74 -5.33 19.53 -8.65
N PHE A 75 -4.53 20.61 -8.62
CA PHE A 75 -3.10 20.56 -8.93
C PHE A 75 -2.33 19.59 -8.01
N HIS A 76 -2.51 19.72 -6.71
CA HIS A 76 -1.85 18.84 -5.74
C HIS A 76 -2.30 17.38 -5.88
N SER A 77 -3.57 17.12 -6.16
CA SER A 77 -4.09 15.79 -6.40
C SER A 77 -3.55 15.18 -7.71
N VAL A 78 -3.35 15.99 -8.75
CA VAL A 78 -2.70 15.55 -10.00
C VAL A 78 -1.24 15.16 -9.73
N MET A 79 -0.48 15.99 -8.98
CA MET A 79 0.90 15.65 -8.60
C MET A 79 0.96 14.33 -7.79
N LEU A 80 0.00 14.13 -6.89
CA LEU A 80 -0.14 12.89 -6.15
C LEU A 80 -0.44 11.70 -7.09
N GLY A 81 -1.26 11.91 -8.12
CA GLY A 81 -1.57 10.90 -9.14
C GLY A 81 -0.35 10.51 -9.98
N ILE A 82 0.48 11.47 -10.37
CA ILE A 82 1.76 11.17 -11.03
C ILE A 82 2.67 10.36 -10.10
N LEU A 83 2.76 10.74 -8.83
CA LEU A 83 3.59 10.05 -7.84
C LEU A 83 3.13 8.61 -7.62
N VAL A 84 1.81 8.35 -7.52
CA VAL A 84 1.28 6.99 -7.38
C VAL A 84 1.53 6.15 -8.63
N ALA A 85 1.41 6.71 -9.81
CA ALA A 85 1.73 6.03 -11.07
C ALA A 85 3.22 5.60 -11.10
N VAL A 86 4.12 6.52 -10.75
CA VAL A 86 5.56 6.28 -10.75
C VAL A 86 5.95 5.21 -9.73
N HIS A 87 5.53 5.34 -8.46
CA HIS A 87 5.93 4.34 -7.47
C HIS A 87 5.33 2.96 -7.79
N THR A 88 4.08 2.90 -8.29
CA THR A 88 3.46 1.62 -8.67
C THR A 88 4.13 1.00 -9.89
N TYR A 89 4.68 1.80 -10.81
CA TYR A 89 5.51 1.31 -11.90
C TYR A 89 6.78 0.61 -11.37
N PHE A 90 7.51 1.26 -10.46
CA PHE A 90 8.67 0.64 -9.80
C PHE A 90 8.29 -0.63 -9.02
N GLN A 91 7.13 -0.64 -8.35
CA GLN A 91 6.58 -1.83 -7.70
C GLN A 91 6.41 -2.97 -8.70
N THR A 92 5.73 -2.72 -9.82
CA THR A 92 5.38 -3.77 -10.79
C THR A 92 6.61 -4.32 -11.49
N VAL A 93 7.53 -3.45 -11.92
CA VAL A 93 8.80 -3.87 -12.54
C VAL A 93 9.71 -4.58 -11.53
N GLY A 94 9.75 -4.10 -10.29
CA GLY A 94 10.47 -4.74 -9.20
C GLY A 94 9.94 -6.14 -8.92
N LEU A 95 8.64 -6.27 -8.76
CA LEU A 95 7.94 -7.53 -8.47
C LEU A 95 8.14 -8.58 -9.58
N LYS A 96 8.23 -8.16 -10.85
CA LYS A 96 8.53 -9.09 -11.96
C LYS A 96 9.90 -9.76 -11.80
N ASN A 97 10.87 -9.06 -11.20
CA ASN A 97 12.25 -9.50 -11.03
C ASN A 97 12.56 -10.06 -9.62
N THR A 98 11.56 -10.23 -8.76
CA THR A 98 11.70 -10.83 -7.42
C THR A 98 10.43 -11.60 -7.08
N ASN A 99 10.35 -12.24 -5.90
CA ASN A 99 9.14 -12.92 -5.46
C ASN A 99 8.18 -11.96 -4.71
N PRO A 100 6.87 -12.28 -4.65
CA PRO A 100 5.88 -11.43 -3.99
C PRO A 100 6.18 -11.12 -2.52
N ALA A 101 6.69 -12.08 -1.77
CA ALA A 101 7.00 -11.90 -0.35
C ALA A 101 8.17 -10.92 -0.17
N ASN A 102 9.27 -11.07 -0.93
CA ASN A 102 10.41 -10.15 -0.86
C ASN A 102 10.02 -8.73 -1.29
N SER A 103 9.30 -8.58 -2.40
CA SER A 103 8.87 -7.28 -2.90
C SER A 103 7.98 -6.58 -1.86
N SER A 104 6.96 -7.28 -1.32
CA SER A 104 6.07 -6.70 -0.31
C SER A 104 6.83 -6.30 0.95
N PHE A 105 7.79 -7.14 1.39
CA PHE A 105 8.67 -6.82 2.52
C PHE A 105 9.45 -5.54 2.30
N ILE A 106 10.18 -5.43 1.16
CA ILE A 106 11.04 -4.27 0.87
C ILE A 106 10.17 -3.01 0.74
N ILE A 107 9.04 -3.07 0.04
CA ILE A 107 8.15 -1.93 -0.14
C ILE A 107 7.58 -1.47 1.21
N THR A 108 7.25 -2.39 2.11
CA THR A 108 6.71 -2.04 3.43
C THR A 108 7.75 -1.39 4.35
N THR A 109 9.04 -1.38 4.00
CA THR A 109 10.02 -0.54 4.70
C THR A 109 9.69 0.96 4.64
N ASN A 110 8.72 1.37 3.78
CA ASN A 110 8.13 2.72 3.80
C ASN A 110 7.67 3.15 5.19
N VAL A 111 7.26 2.21 6.04
CA VAL A 111 6.87 2.43 7.44
C VAL A 111 7.96 3.15 8.24
N ILE A 112 9.24 2.90 7.91
CA ILE A 112 10.40 3.55 8.55
C ILE A 112 10.58 4.96 7.99
N TYR A 113 10.40 5.14 6.68
CA TYR A 113 10.62 6.43 6.01
C TYR A 113 9.52 7.45 6.29
N VAL A 114 8.24 7.00 6.44
CA VAL A 114 7.09 7.90 6.68
C VAL A 114 7.29 8.81 7.89
N PRO A 115 7.59 8.33 9.12
CA PRO A 115 7.78 9.23 10.27
C PRO A 115 8.99 10.13 10.11
N ILE A 116 10.02 9.71 9.38
CA ILE A 116 11.20 10.52 9.08
C ILE A 116 10.79 11.70 8.18
N ILE A 117 10.10 11.42 7.07
CA ILE A 117 9.61 12.44 6.14
C ILE A 117 8.62 13.38 6.84
N GLU A 118 7.69 12.84 7.64
CA GLU A 118 6.71 13.61 8.41
C GLU A 118 7.40 14.57 9.40
N TYR A 119 8.46 14.13 10.05
CA TYR A 119 9.26 14.97 10.92
C TYR A 119 9.97 16.10 10.16
N PHE A 120 10.62 15.81 9.02
CA PHE A 120 11.33 16.83 8.25
C PHE A 120 10.39 17.86 7.63
N ILE A 121 9.22 17.44 7.09
CA ILE A 121 8.28 18.34 6.40
C ILE A 121 7.40 19.11 7.41
N PHE A 122 6.81 18.41 8.39
CA PHE A 122 5.81 19.00 9.28
C PHE A 122 6.31 19.22 10.72
N LYS A 123 7.56 18.86 11.03
CA LYS A 123 8.15 18.89 12.38
C LYS A 123 7.37 18.09 13.42
N ARG A 124 6.57 17.12 12.98
CA ARG A 124 5.77 16.24 13.84
C ARG A 124 6.63 15.06 14.30
N LYS A 125 6.79 14.90 15.62
CA LYS A 125 7.47 13.74 16.20
C LYS A 125 6.49 12.59 16.37
N PRO A 126 6.86 11.34 15.97
CA PRO A 126 6.01 10.18 16.19
C PRO A 126 5.76 9.96 17.69
N GLY A 127 4.56 9.54 18.04
CA GLY A 127 4.21 9.20 19.43
C GLY A 127 4.99 7.98 19.92
N LYS A 128 5.18 7.85 21.25
CA LYS A 128 5.94 6.70 21.84
C LYS A 128 5.40 5.33 21.38
N ASN A 129 4.08 5.16 21.33
CA ASN A 129 3.48 3.90 20.87
C ASN A 129 3.75 3.61 19.41
N VAL A 130 3.83 4.65 18.56
CA VAL A 130 4.22 4.55 17.14
C VAL A 130 5.68 4.08 17.04
N VAL A 131 6.59 4.66 17.82
CA VAL A 131 8.01 4.25 17.83
C VAL A 131 8.16 2.79 18.26
N VAL A 132 7.49 2.38 19.34
CA VAL A 132 7.49 0.98 19.80
C VAL A 132 6.89 0.06 18.73
N GLY A 133 5.77 0.46 18.11
CA GLY A 133 5.16 -0.29 17.00
C GLY A 133 6.14 -0.48 15.83
N LEU A 134 6.84 0.59 15.44
CA LEU A 134 7.88 0.55 14.40
C LEU A 134 8.99 -0.45 14.70
N THR A 135 9.48 -0.50 15.96
CA THR A 135 10.53 -1.45 16.35
C THR A 135 10.09 -2.90 16.14
N PHE A 136 8.87 -3.25 16.57
CA PHE A 136 8.33 -4.60 16.40
C PHE A 136 8.07 -4.94 14.92
N ILE A 137 7.54 -4.00 14.15
CA ILE A 137 7.29 -4.18 12.71
C ILE A 137 8.62 -4.39 11.97
N THR A 138 9.62 -3.57 12.25
CA THR A 138 10.96 -3.70 11.65
C THR A 138 11.60 -5.04 11.99
N ALA A 139 11.51 -5.49 13.25
CA ALA A 139 12.00 -6.81 13.66
C ALA A 139 11.26 -7.94 12.94
N GLY A 140 9.93 -7.84 12.83
CA GLY A 140 9.11 -8.81 12.09
C GLY A 140 9.45 -8.87 10.61
N PHE A 141 9.72 -7.73 9.99
CA PHE A 141 10.14 -7.66 8.59
C PHE A 141 11.49 -8.36 8.36
N PHE A 142 12.47 -8.14 9.23
CA PHE A 142 13.76 -8.83 9.12
C PHE A 142 13.63 -10.36 9.24
N LEU A 143 12.69 -10.85 10.05
CA LEU A 143 12.42 -12.28 10.15
C LEU A 143 11.71 -12.85 8.90
N ILE A 144 10.71 -12.14 8.37
CA ILE A 144 9.97 -12.58 7.17
C ILE A 144 10.87 -12.59 5.93
N SER A 145 11.74 -11.57 5.80
CA SER A 145 12.63 -11.45 4.64
C SER A 145 13.70 -12.53 4.55
N GLY A 146 13.94 -13.26 5.64
CA GLY A 146 15.04 -14.23 5.74
C GLY A 146 16.44 -13.59 5.78
N ILE A 147 16.55 -12.25 5.83
CA ILE A 147 17.81 -11.52 6.00
C ILE A 147 18.45 -11.90 7.35
N ILE A 148 17.61 -11.99 8.39
CA ILE A 148 18.00 -12.58 9.68
C ILE A 148 17.32 -13.94 9.75
N GLY A 149 18.05 -15.01 9.44
CA GLY A 149 17.59 -16.36 9.72
C GLY A 149 17.45 -16.56 11.23
N LEU A 150 16.76 -17.63 11.66
CA LEU A 150 16.78 -18.09 13.06
C LEU A 150 18.21 -18.42 13.54
N ASN A 151 19.15 -18.46 12.60
CA ASN A 151 20.58 -18.57 12.85
C ASN A 151 21.23 -17.19 12.60
N PRO A 152 21.57 -16.39 13.65
CA PRO A 152 22.03 -14.99 13.51
C PRO A 152 23.37 -14.82 12.78
N LEU A 153 24.04 -15.92 12.40
CA LEU A 153 25.32 -15.90 11.67
C LEU A 153 25.16 -16.00 10.15
N SER A 154 23.94 -16.18 9.61
CA SER A 154 23.70 -16.24 8.16
C SER A 154 23.09 -14.91 7.65
N PHE A 155 23.93 -13.87 7.54
CA PHE A 155 23.55 -12.62 6.92
C PHE A 155 23.90 -12.66 5.42
N ASN A 156 22.93 -12.92 4.56
CA ASN A 156 23.09 -12.92 3.11
C ASN A 156 22.25 -11.80 2.49
N LEU A 157 22.81 -10.60 2.40
CA LEU A 157 22.19 -9.46 1.72
C LEU A 157 22.68 -9.40 0.26
N VAL A 158 22.10 -10.20 -0.62
CA VAL A 158 22.30 -10.04 -2.05
C VAL A 158 21.04 -9.38 -2.64
N LEU A 159 21.09 -8.06 -2.81
CA LEU A 159 20.00 -7.30 -3.43
C LEU A 159 20.04 -7.51 -4.95
N GLY A 160 18.99 -8.13 -5.48
CA GLY A 160 18.77 -8.24 -6.93
C GLY A 160 18.23 -6.92 -7.51
N LYS A 161 18.17 -6.86 -8.86
CA LYS A 161 17.57 -5.71 -9.57
C LYS A 161 16.13 -5.44 -9.12
N GLY A 162 15.33 -6.49 -8.89
CA GLY A 162 13.95 -6.38 -8.43
C GLY A 162 13.84 -5.77 -7.03
N ASP A 163 14.77 -6.14 -6.14
CA ASP A 163 14.81 -5.64 -4.77
C ASP A 163 15.18 -4.15 -4.73
N LEU A 164 16.12 -3.72 -5.58
CA LEU A 164 16.49 -2.30 -5.69
C LEU A 164 15.32 -1.45 -6.20
N LEU A 165 14.57 -1.93 -7.20
CA LEU A 165 13.38 -1.24 -7.70
C LEU A 165 12.27 -1.20 -6.64
N SER A 166 12.09 -2.27 -5.87
CA SER A 166 11.17 -2.31 -4.72
C SER A 166 11.58 -1.31 -3.64
N LEU A 167 12.88 -1.10 -3.40
CA LEU A 167 13.38 -0.09 -2.45
C LEU A 167 13.10 1.34 -2.93
N ILE A 168 13.30 1.62 -4.21
CA ILE A 168 12.91 2.92 -4.80
C ILE A 168 11.40 3.13 -4.64
N CYS A 169 10.60 2.10 -4.91
CA CYS A 169 9.17 2.14 -4.67
C CYS A 169 8.85 2.45 -3.20
N ALA A 170 9.52 1.83 -2.24
CA ALA A 170 9.29 2.06 -0.81
C ALA A 170 9.48 3.53 -0.42
N ILE A 171 10.56 4.17 -0.89
CA ILE A 171 10.85 5.58 -0.63
C ILE A 171 9.77 6.48 -1.25
N LEU A 172 9.40 6.23 -2.52
CA LEU A 172 8.36 6.99 -3.21
C LEU A 172 6.98 6.79 -2.56
N THR A 173 6.67 5.58 -2.11
CA THR A 173 5.44 5.27 -1.35
C THR A 173 5.39 6.03 -0.03
N ALA A 174 6.51 6.20 0.66
CA ALA A 174 6.54 6.99 1.89
C ALA A 174 6.22 8.47 1.62
N PHE A 175 6.78 9.08 0.57
CA PHE A 175 6.40 10.43 0.14
C PHE A 175 4.92 10.50 -0.25
N TYR A 176 4.41 9.53 -1.01
CA TYR A 176 3.01 9.43 -1.36
C TYR A 176 2.12 9.39 -0.13
N MET A 177 2.42 8.52 0.85
CA MET A 177 1.60 8.37 2.06
C MET A 177 1.54 9.65 2.89
N VAL A 178 2.68 10.33 3.10
CA VAL A 178 2.74 11.60 3.84
C VAL A 178 1.96 12.69 3.11
N TYR A 179 2.13 12.79 1.80
CA TYR A 179 1.46 13.81 1.00
C TYR A 179 -0.04 13.55 0.87
N PHE A 180 -0.43 12.27 0.67
CA PHE A 180 -1.83 11.88 0.63
C PHE A 180 -2.54 12.12 1.96
N ASN A 181 -1.90 11.78 3.09
CA ASN A 181 -2.41 12.09 4.43
C ASN A 181 -2.65 13.59 4.61
N TYR A 182 -1.67 14.42 4.22
CA TYR A 182 -1.80 15.88 4.30
C TYR A 182 -2.99 16.41 3.48
N LEU A 183 -3.15 15.95 2.24
CA LEU A 183 -4.25 16.40 1.38
C LEU A 183 -5.61 15.89 1.87
N SER A 184 -5.72 14.61 2.22
CA SER A 184 -6.96 13.98 2.69
C SER A 184 -7.42 14.49 4.06
N SER A 185 -6.50 14.95 4.91
CA SER A 185 -6.86 15.57 6.20
C SER A 185 -7.30 17.03 6.06
N LYS A 186 -6.94 17.69 4.96
CA LYS A 186 -7.20 19.13 4.75
C LYS A 186 -8.36 19.39 3.81
N TYR A 187 -8.62 18.48 2.88
CA TYR A 187 -9.64 18.60 1.86
C TYR A 187 -10.58 17.39 1.89
N ASP A 188 -11.63 17.39 1.06
CA ASP A 188 -12.50 16.23 0.90
C ASP A 188 -11.67 15.04 0.40
N GLU A 189 -11.55 14.01 1.22
CA GLU A 189 -10.70 12.85 0.97
C GLU A 189 -11.15 12.03 -0.24
N ASP A 190 -12.46 11.93 -0.47
CA ASP A 190 -13.01 11.22 -1.64
C ASP A 190 -12.67 11.99 -2.93
N ALA A 191 -12.75 13.33 -2.89
CA ALA A 191 -12.39 14.19 -4.03
C ALA A 191 -10.90 14.09 -4.37
N VAL A 192 -10.02 14.17 -3.37
CA VAL A 192 -8.57 14.00 -3.55
C VAL A 192 -8.29 12.61 -4.14
N ASN A 193 -8.95 11.57 -3.62
CA ASN A 193 -8.78 10.19 -4.09
C ASN A 193 -9.19 10.01 -5.55
N ILE A 194 -10.36 10.55 -5.95
CA ILE A 194 -10.85 10.44 -7.33
C ILE A 194 -9.88 11.13 -8.31
N ILE A 195 -9.48 12.37 -8.00
CA ILE A 195 -8.63 13.16 -8.89
C ILE A 195 -7.26 12.50 -9.06
N HIS A 196 -6.63 12.04 -7.97
CA HIS A 196 -5.29 11.46 -8.09
C HIS A 196 -5.30 10.12 -8.83
N ILE A 197 -6.35 9.29 -8.68
CA ILE A 197 -6.46 8.05 -9.45
C ILE A 197 -6.76 8.32 -10.93
N ILE A 198 -7.59 9.32 -11.25
CA ILE A 198 -7.80 9.75 -12.64
C ILE A 198 -6.47 10.27 -13.24
N ALA A 199 -5.71 11.06 -12.50
CA ALA A 199 -4.41 11.56 -12.95
C ALA A 199 -3.39 10.42 -13.12
N ALA A 200 -3.41 9.40 -12.25
CA ALA A 200 -2.58 8.20 -12.42
C ALA A 200 -2.96 7.43 -13.69
N ALA A 201 -4.26 7.26 -13.96
CA ALA A 201 -4.75 6.63 -15.17
C ALA A 201 -4.32 7.40 -16.43
N ALA A 202 -4.45 8.74 -16.42
CA ALA A 202 -4.01 9.59 -17.52
C ALA A 202 -2.48 9.52 -17.73
N THR A 203 -1.70 9.52 -16.65
CA THR A 203 -0.24 9.37 -16.71
C THR A 203 0.14 8.03 -17.35
N MET A 204 -0.46 6.93 -16.88
CA MET A 204 -0.17 5.61 -17.44
C MET A 204 -0.71 5.43 -18.85
N PHE A 205 -1.81 6.09 -19.22
CA PHE A 205 -2.29 6.12 -20.61
C PHE A 205 -1.29 6.78 -21.56
N ILE A 206 -0.71 7.93 -21.17
CA ILE A 206 0.32 8.60 -21.96
C ILE A 206 1.54 7.68 -22.14
N VAL A 207 2.03 7.08 -21.04
CA VAL A 207 3.16 6.15 -21.08
C VAL A 207 2.84 4.93 -21.94
N TRP A 208 1.62 4.42 -21.88
CA TRP A 208 1.15 3.28 -22.68
C TRP A 208 1.13 3.58 -24.16
N ILE A 209 0.64 4.77 -24.58
CA ILE A 209 0.68 5.18 -26.00
C ILE A 209 2.12 5.19 -26.52
N PHE A 210 3.04 5.84 -25.78
CA PHE A 210 4.45 5.87 -26.18
C PHE A 210 5.07 4.47 -26.25
N THR A 211 4.80 3.61 -25.26
CA THR A 211 5.31 2.24 -25.25
C THR A 211 4.77 1.45 -26.44
N MET A 212 3.47 1.58 -26.73
CA MET A 212 2.83 0.91 -27.86
C MET A 212 3.45 1.34 -29.20
N MET A 213 3.75 2.63 -29.36
CA MET A 213 4.37 3.15 -30.61
C MET A 213 5.81 2.68 -30.82
N TYR A 214 6.60 2.52 -29.75
CA TYR A 214 8.03 2.21 -29.86
C TYR A 214 8.39 0.72 -29.72
N LYS A 215 7.66 -0.04 -28.90
CA LYS A 215 8.00 -1.42 -28.55
C LYS A 215 6.87 -2.42 -28.78
N GLY A 216 5.66 -1.92 -29.02
CA GLY A 216 4.45 -2.72 -28.92
C GLY A 216 4.08 -3.03 -27.47
N CYS A 217 2.88 -3.51 -27.27
CA CYS A 217 2.35 -3.86 -25.94
C CYS A 217 1.86 -5.31 -25.93
N LYS A 218 2.20 -6.05 -24.86
CA LYS A 218 1.65 -7.38 -24.63
C LYS A 218 0.36 -7.28 -23.81
N MET A 219 -0.75 -7.70 -24.39
CA MET A 219 -2.06 -7.79 -23.72
C MET A 219 -2.75 -9.09 -24.15
N GLU A 220 -2.78 -10.08 -23.27
CA GLU A 220 -3.34 -11.40 -23.54
C GLU A 220 -4.62 -11.59 -22.73
N PHE A 221 -5.78 -11.36 -23.37
CA PHE A 221 -7.10 -11.49 -22.76
C PHE A 221 -7.70 -12.91 -22.87
N SER A 222 -7.05 -13.83 -23.54
CA SER A 222 -7.50 -15.22 -23.68
C SER A 222 -7.43 -16.02 -22.37
N ASN A 223 -6.52 -15.63 -21.45
CA ASN A 223 -6.40 -16.26 -20.16
C ASN A 223 -7.38 -15.67 -19.14
N ILE A 224 -8.53 -16.33 -18.95
CA ILE A 224 -9.59 -15.87 -18.05
C ILE A 224 -9.10 -15.63 -16.59
N PRO A 225 -8.30 -16.53 -15.96
CA PRO A 225 -7.73 -16.27 -14.65
C PRO A 225 -6.89 -14.99 -14.58
N ALA A 226 -6.10 -14.69 -15.62
CA ALA A 226 -5.31 -13.45 -15.67
C ALA A 226 -6.21 -12.21 -15.78
N VAL A 227 -7.29 -12.29 -16.56
CA VAL A 227 -8.29 -11.20 -16.65
C VAL A 227 -8.98 -10.98 -15.31
N ILE A 228 -9.36 -12.05 -14.60
CA ILE A 228 -9.93 -11.94 -13.24
C ILE A 228 -8.93 -11.28 -12.28
N GLY A 229 -7.66 -11.67 -12.33
CA GLY A 229 -6.59 -11.05 -11.55
C GLY A 229 -6.43 -9.56 -11.86
N LEU A 230 -6.50 -9.18 -13.13
CA LEU A 230 -6.44 -7.78 -13.58
C LEU A 230 -7.65 -6.97 -13.09
N LEU A 231 -8.86 -7.53 -13.17
CA LEU A 231 -10.08 -6.92 -12.62
C LEU A 231 -9.97 -6.74 -11.10
N TYR A 232 -9.45 -7.74 -10.38
CA TYR A 232 -9.16 -7.61 -8.95
C TYR A 232 -8.21 -6.44 -8.68
N CYS A 233 -7.09 -6.36 -9.41
CA CYS A 233 -6.10 -5.30 -9.25
C CYS A 233 -6.68 -3.90 -9.52
N GLY A 234 -7.56 -3.76 -10.50
CA GLY A 234 -8.19 -2.49 -10.86
C GLY A 234 -9.34 -2.12 -9.92
N LEU A 235 -10.32 -3.00 -9.74
CA LEU A 235 -11.56 -2.67 -9.03
C LEU A 235 -11.39 -2.72 -7.50
N LEU A 236 -10.84 -3.82 -6.98
CA LEU A 236 -10.75 -4.02 -5.53
C LEU A 236 -9.50 -3.38 -4.95
N SER A 237 -8.34 -3.72 -5.45
CA SER A 237 -7.08 -3.20 -4.92
C SER A 237 -6.78 -1.75 -5.33
N GLY A 238 -7.11 -1.34 -6.55
CA GLY A 238 -6.94 0.03 -7.01
C GLY A 238 -8.11 0.95 -6.61
N GLY A 239 -9.36 0.49 -6.77
CA GLY A 239 -10.57 1.27 -6.48
C GLY A 239 -10.96 1.24 -5.01
N VAL A 240 -11.45 0.09 -4.52
CA VAL A 240 -11.97 -0.03 -3.15
C VAL A 240 -10.90 0.23 -2.11
N ALA A 241 -9.70 -0.36 -2.23
CA ALA A 241 -8.64 -0.17 -1.26
C ALA A 241 -8.16 1.30 -1.21
N SER A 242 -8.07 2.01 -2.36
CA SER A 242 -7.72 3.43 -2.36
C SER A 242 -8.77 4.29 -1.67
N LEU A 243 -10.06 3.95 -1.80
CA LEU A 243 -11.14 4.63 -1.08
C LEU A 243 -11.03 4.42 0.43
N LEU A 244 -10.76 3.18 0.86
CA LEU A 244 -10.55 2.85 2.27
C LEU A 244 -9.30 3.57 2.82
N LEU A 245 -8.21 3.62 2.04
CA LEU A 245 -7.01 4.36 2.38
C LEU A 245 -7.31 5.86 2.54
N ALA A 246 -8.01 6.48 1.58
CA ALA A 246 -8.35 7.90 1.64
C ALA A 246 -9.12 8.24 2.91
N ARG A 247 -10.19 7.49 3.19
CA ARG A 247 -11.03 7.69 4.38
C ARG A 247 -10.30 7.36 5.69
N GLY A 248 -9.43 6.35 5.67
CA GLY A 248 -8.60 5.99 6.83
C GLY A 248 -7.58 7.09 7.12
N THR A 249 -6.79 7.47 6.14
CA THR A 249 -5.69 8.43 6.28
C THR A 249 -6.17 9.85 6.57
N ALA A 250 -7.40 10.23 6.19
CA ALA A 250 -7.99 11.51 6.56
C ALA A 250 -8.18 11.69 8.08
N HIS A 251 -8.30 10.57 8.82
CA HIS A 251 -8.62 10.57 10.24
C HIS A 251 -7.52 9.93 11.13
N VAL A 252 -6.49 9.35 10.50
CA VAL A 252 -5.36 8.67 11.16
C VAL A 252 -4.06 9.33 10.71
N GLU A 253 -3.12 9.56 11.63
CA GLU A 253 -1.81 10.15 11.33
C GLU A 253 -1.02 9.31 10.33
N ALA A 254 -0.19 9.95 9.47
CA ALA A 254 0.54 9.27 8.40
C ALA A 254 1.42 8.13 8.91
N SER A 255 2.16 8.34 10.00
CA SER A 255 3.00 7.31 10.61
C SER A 255 2.18 6.10 11.09
N LYS A 256 0.99 6.32 11.65
CA LYS A 256 0.11 5.25 12.10
C LYS A 256 -0.58 4.57 10.92
N THR A 257 -0.96 5.31 9.89
CA THR A 257 -1.47 4.77 8.62
C THR A 257 -0.46 3.83 8.00
N ALA A 258 0.82 4.24 7.90
CA ALA A 258 1.89 3.41 7.37
C ALA A 258 2.08 2.11 8.17
N ILE A 259 2.00 2.18 9.50
CA ILE A 259 2.09 1.01 10.38
C ILE A 259 0.93 0.03 10.14
N LEU A 260 -0.30 0.51 10.00
CA LEU A 260 -1.47 -0.36 9.77
C LEU A 260 -1.43 -0.96 8.36
N CYS A 261 -1.03 -0.19 7.36
CA CYS A 261 -0.75 -0.72 6.02
C CYS A 261 0.45 -1.68 6.02
N GLY A 262 1.37 -1.54 6.98
CA GLY A 262 2.49 -2.46 7.20
C GLY A 262 2.10 -3.91 7.54
N LEU A 263 0.82 -4.21 7.70
CA LEU A 263 0.30 -5.60 7.74
C LEU A 263 0.29 -6.28 6.36
N GLU A 264 0.49 -5.53 5.30
CA GLU A 264 0.47 -6.01 3.91
C GLU A 264 1.35 -7.24 3.64
N PRO A 265 2.63 -7.35 4.09
CA PRO A 265 3.44 -8.54 3.87
C PRO A 265 2.92 -9.80 4.57
N VAL A 266 2.24 -9.63 5.69
CA VAL A 266 1.62 -10.77 6.40
C VAL A 266 0.51 -11.35 5.55
N PHE A 267 -0.36 -10.49 5.02
CA PHE A 267 -1.42 -10.90 4.11
C PHE A 267 -0.85 -11.41 2.78
N ALA A 268 0.20 -10.75 2.23
CA ALA A 268 0.85 -11.19 1.00
C ALA A 268 1.41 -12.63 1.13
N THR A 269 2.09 -12.90 2.24
CA THR A 269 2.63 -14.25 2.50
C THR A 269 1.53 -15.29 2.68
N LEU A 270 0.47 -14.94 3.42
CA LEU A 270 -0.67 -15.84 3.63
C LEU A 270 -1.37 -16.16 2.31
N PHE A 271 -1.69 -15.14 1.51
CA PHE A 271 -2.34 -15.34 0.22
C PHE A 271 -1.45 -16.04 -0.79
N ALA A 272 -0.14 -15.74 -0.82
CA ALA A 272 0.79 -16.46 -1.68
C ALA A 272 0.81 -17.96 -1.34
N ALA A 273 0.84 -18.33 -0.07
CA ALA A 273 0.79 -19.73 0.36
C ALA A 273 -0.52 -20.42 -0.04
N ILE A 274 -1.67 -19.76 0.11
CA ILE A 274 -2.97 -20.29 -0.30
C ILE A 274 -3.03 -20.45 -1.82
N LEU A 275 -2.62 -19.41 -2.56
CA LEU A 275 -2.72 -19.40 -4.02
C LEU A 275 -1.72 -20.33 -4.69
N THR A 276 -0.60 -20.67 -4.06
CA THR A 276 0.35 -21.66 -4.57
C THR A 276 -0.30 -23.04 -4.79
N ILE A 277 -1.39 -23.35 -4.08
CA ILE A 277 -2.17 -24.59 -4.29
C ILE A 277 -2.77 -24.60 -5.72
N PHE A 278 -3.17 -23.45 -6.25
CA PHE A 278 -3.80 -23.30 -7.57
C PHE A 278 -2.83 -22.77 -8.63
N ILE A 279 -1.81 -22.03 -8.21
CA ILE A 279 -0.82 -21.36 -9.07
C ILE A 279 0.58 -21.66 -8.50
N PRO A 280 1.17 -22.84 -8.82
CA PRO A 280 2.46 -23.25 -8.25
C PRO A 280 3.63 -22.27 -8.51
N SER A 281 3.56 -21.48 -9.58
CA SER A 281 4.58 -20.47 -9.92
C SER A 281 4.73 -19.33 -8.90
N LEU A 282 3.79 -19.18 -7.97
CA LEU A 282 3.88 -18.17 -6.90
C LEU A 282 4.85 -18.56 -5.78
N ASP A 283 5.19 -19.86 -5.65
CA ASP A 283 6.15 -20.43 -4.67
C ASP A 283 5.98 -19.89 -3.23
N GLY A 284 4.74 -19.75 -2.79
CA GLY A 284 4.39 -19.25 -1.45
C GLY A 284 4.59 -20.34 -0.39
N LYS A 285 5.53 -20.13 0.54
CA LYS A 285 5.79 -21.06 1.66
C LYS A 285 5.61 -20.37 3.00
N LEU A 286 4.87 -21.01 3.91
CA LEU A 286 4.78 -20.58 5.30
C LEU A 286 5.93 -21.23 6.08
N THR A 287 6.87 -20.40 6.53
CA THR A 287 7.97 -20.83 7.38
C THR A 287 7.75 -20.38 8.83
N VAL A 288 8.50 -20.94 9.78
CA VAL A 288 8.47 -20.47 11.18
C VAL A 288 8.82 -19.00 11.26
N SER A 289 9.79 -18.52 10.45
CA SER A 289 10.18 -17.11 10.39
C SER A 289 9.02 -16.22 9.92
N THR A 290 8.22 -16.68 8.94
CA THR A 290 7.05 -15.89 8.46
C THR A 290 5.94 -15.83 9.51
N VAL A 291 5.71 -16.88 10.28
CA VAL A 291 4.71 -16.91 11.36
C VAL A 291 5.14 -16.01 12.52
N VAL A 292 6.38 -16.15 13.00
CA VAL A 292 6.91 -15.34 14.11
C VAL A 292 7.03 -13.87 13.70
N GLY A 293 7.57 -13.60 12.50
CA GLY A 293 7.69 -12.24 11.97
C GLY A 293 6.32 -11.57 11.79
N GLY A 294 5.33 -12.32 11.26
CA GLY A 294 3.95 -11.87 11.14
C GLY A 294 3.34 -11.52 12.49
N ALA A 295 3.54 -12.33 13.51
CA ALA A 295 3.05 -12.06 14.87
C ALA A 295 3.67 -10.77 15.45
N LEU A 296 4.97 -10.52 15.22
CA LEU A 296 5.63 -9.27 15.63
C LEU A 296 5.04 -8.05 14.91
N ILE A 297 4.76 -8.16 13.60
CA ILE A 297 4.14 -7.08 12.82
C ILE A 297 2.74 -6.79 13.36
N PHE A 298 1.92 -7.80 13.61
CA PHE A 298 0.59 -7.64 14.22
C PHE A 298 0.67 -6.98 15.60
N TYR A 299 1.59 -7.43 16.45
CA TYR A 299 1.79 -6.82 17.76
C TYR A 299 2.19 -5.35 17.65
N GLY A 300 3.11 -5.02 16.73
CA GLY A 300 3.53 -3.64 16.45
C GLY A 300 2.36 -2.76 15.98
N ALA A 301 1.51 -3.28 15.09
CA ALA A 301 0.33 -2.58 14.60
C ALA A 301 -0.67 -2.31 15.75
N ILE A 302 -0.97 -3.31 16.58
CA ILE A 302 -1.84 -3.15 17.77
C ILE A 302 -1.24 -2.13 18.73
N LYS A 303 0.06 -2.22 19.03
CA LYS A 303 0.73 -1.31 19.96
C LYS A 303 0.68 0.15 19.49
N SER A 304 0.85 0.39 18.20
CA SER A 304 0.74 1.73 17.61
C SER A 304 -0.68 2.30 17.71
N SER A 305 -1.69 1.43 17.69
CA SER A 305 -3.11 1.80 17.76
C SER A 305 -3.59 2.14 19.16
N LEU A 306 -2.86 1.72 20.20
CA LEU A 306 -3.23 2.05 21.59
C LEU A 306 -3.10 3.56 21.83
N LYS A 307 -4.22 4.20 22.24
CA LYS A 307 -4.20 5.60 22.66
C LYS A 307 -3.34 5.77 23.90
N LYS A 308 -2.56 6.88 23.94
CA LYS A 308 -1.89 7.32 25.15
C LYS A 308 -2.97 7.45 26.26
N GLN A 309 -2.93 6.61 27.27
CA GLN A 309 -3.61 6.92 28.53
C GLN A 309 -2.97 8.22 29.02
N ASN A 310 -3.73 9.34 28.95
CA ASN A 310 -3.33 10.57 29.59
C ASN A 310 -3.25 10.25 31.09
N SER A 311 -2.05 9.97 31.60
CA SER A 311 -1.77 10.13 33.01
C SER A 311 -1.95 11.61 33.28
N LYS A 312 -3.13 11.99 33.74
CA LYS A 312 -3.30 13.20 34.54
C LYS A 312 -2.50 12.96 35.81
N ILE A 313 -1.39 13.63 35.96
CA ILE A 313 -0.83 14.05 37.23
C ILE A 313 -0.99 15.56 37.25
#